data_7116f93a9af20daf2dc3830363b39f4a
#
_entry.id   7116f93a9af20daf2dc3830363b39f4a
#
_cell.length_a   1.000
_cell.length_b   1.000
_cell.length_c   1.000
_cell.angle_alpha   90.00
_cell.angle_beta   90.00
_cell.angle_gamma   90.00
#
_symmetry.space_group_name_H-M   'P 1'
#
loop_
_entity.id
_entity.type
_entity.pdbx_description
1 polymer ?
#
loop_
_entity_poly.entity_id
_entity_poly.type
_entity_poly.pdbx_seq_one_letter_code
_entity_poly.pdbx_strand_id
1 'polypeptide(L)'
;MDDRRRGQRGPETPAEPTANPPAVELQDFLDHVNRGALIEGGSNHHLFMHGAAQDALRIVAQINTGYRTPEEVRELLADLTGKPVDDSVVVFPPFYSEFGKNLTLGKDVFINSGCRFQDTGGITIGNGSLIGHGSTLTTLNHSIDPDRRADMIPSPVTIGRKAWLGAGVTIVPGVTIGDGAIVGAGSVVTKDVPANTIVGGVPAKLIRATGFDASPR
;
A
#
# COMPACT_ATOMS: atom_id res chain seq x y z
N MET A 1 -48.04 -55.82 -23.09
CA MET A 1 -48.65 -54.50 -23.10
C MET A 1 -48.07 -53.76 -21.89
N ASP A 2 -47.07 -52.93 -22.09
CA ASP A 2 -46.46 -52.12 -21.03
C ASP A 2 -46.24 -50.73 -21.60
N ASP A 3 -47.08 -49.79 -21.17
CA ASP A 3 -47.16 -48.44 -21.65
C ASP A 3 -46.27 -47.56 -20.77
N ARG A 4 -45.04 -47.26 -21.24
CA ARG A 4 -44.09 -46.37 -20.56
C ARG A 4 -44.46 -44.93 -20.87
N ARG A 5 -45.18 -44.27 -19.96
CA ARG A 5 -45.37 -42.81 -19.96
C ARG A 5 -44.03 -42.11 -19.77
N ARG A 6 -43.49 -41.52 -20.81
CA ARG A 6 -42.40 -40.55 -20.73
C ARG A 6 -42.97 -39.20 -20.25
N GLY A 7 -42.62 -38.83 -19.02
CA GLY A 7 -42.87 -37.47 -18.54
C GLY A 7 -42.03 -36.46 -19.35
N GLN A 8 -42.68 -35.59 -20.06
CA GLN A 8 -42.09 -34.43 -20.67
C GLN A 8 -41.79 -33.42 -19.55
N ARG A 9 -40.50 -33.11 -19.30
CA ARG A 9 -40.09 -31.92 -18.53
C ARG A 9 -40.35 -30.72 -19.45
N GLY A 10 -41.15 -29.76 -18.98
CA GLY A 10 -41.33 -28.50 -19.62
C GLY A 10 -40.00 -27.71 -19.65
N PRO A 11 -39.87 -26.67 -20.54
CA PRO A 11 -38.68 -25.88 -20.61
C PRO A 11 -38.42 -25.17 -19.29
N GLU A 12 -37.22 -25.39 -18.72
CA GLU A 12 -36.74 -24.64 -17.55
C GLU A 12 -36.63 -23.18 -17.96
N THR A 13 -37.36 -22.31 -17.27
CA THR A 13 -37.25 -20.85 -17.40
C THR A 13 -35.79 -20.47 -17.05
N PRO A 14 -35.09 -19.68 -17.90
CA PRO A 14 -33.77 -19.20 -17.52
C PRO A 14 -33.86 -18.42 -16.23
N ALA A 15 -32.97 -18.71 -15.27
CA ALA A 15 -32.87 -17.95 -14.04
C ALA A 15 -32.64 -16.48 -14.38
N GLU A 16 -33.42 -15.59 -13.78
CA GLU A 16 -33.21 -14.15 -13.91
C GLU A 16 -31.75 -13.83 -13.51
N PRO A 17 -31.08 -12.90 -14.25
CA PRO A 17 -29.74 -12.51 -13.88
C PRO A 17 -29.78 -11.93 -12.46
N THR A 18 -29.04 -12.57 -11.55
CA THR A 18 -28.86 -12.08 -10.18
C THR A 18 -28.38 -10.63 -10.24
N ALA A 19 -29.06 -9.73 -9.53
CA ALA A 19 -28.71 -8.32 -9.48
C ALA A 19 -27.20 -8.18 -9.25
N ASN A 20 -26.55 -7.31 -10.04
CA ASN A 20 -25.14 -6.99 -9.82
C ASN A 20 -24.96 -6.64 -8.33
N PRO A 21 -24.00 -7.27 -7.65
CA PRO A 21 -23.76 -6.94 -6.26
C PRO A 21 -23.46 -5.43 -6.13
N PRO A 22 -23.86 -4.80 -5.02
CA PRO A 22 -23.67 -3.36 -4.84
C PRO A 22 -22.21 -2.98 -5.07
N ALA A 23 -22.01 -1.85 -5.76
CA ALA A 23 -20.68 -1.30 -5.98
C ALA A 23 -20.04 -0.98 -4.62
N VAL A 24 -18.76 -1.35 -4.43
CA VAL A 24 -18.00 -1.00 -3.23
C VAL A 24 -17.61 0.47 -3.33
N GLU A 25 -17.94 1.26 -2.31
CA GLU A 25 -17.51 2.65 -2.21
C GLU A 25 -16.10 2.72 -1.58
N LEU A 26 -15.38 3.83 -1.88
CA LEU A 26 -14.00 4.02 -1.39
C LEU A 26 -13.90 3.89 0.14
N GLN A 27 -14.82 4.50 0.88
CA GLN A 27 -14.77 4.48 2.34
C GLN A 27 -15.00 3.07 2.89
N ASP A 28 -15.94 2.31 2.33
CA ASP A 28 -16.21 0.93 2.71
C ASP A 28 -14.97 0.04 2.44
N PHE A 29 -14.29 0.27 1.32
CA PHE A 29 -13.04 -0.43 0.99
C PHE A 29 -11.93 -0.09 1.99
N LEU A 30 -11.72 1.21 2.28
CA LEU A 30 -10.72 1.65 3.25
C LEU A 30 -11.00 1.08 4.64
N ASP A 31 -12.25 1.08 5.08
CA ASP A 31 -12.64 0.49 6.36
C ASP A 31 -12.39 -1.04 6.38
N HIS A 32 -12.60 -1.72 5.25
CA HIS A 32 -12.32 -3.14 5.10
C HIS A 32 -10.83 -3.45 5.25
N VAL A 33 -9.96 -2.76 4.50
CA VAL A 33 -8.52 -3.03 4.51
C VAL A 33 -7.82 -2.55 5.78
N ASN A 34 -8.28 -1.43 6.36
CA ASN A 34 -7.66 -0.85 7.56
C ASN A 34 -7.94 -1.66 8.84
N ARG A 35 -8.99 -2.51 8.87
CA ARG A 35 -9.17 -3.49 9.94
C ARG A 35 -8.47 -4.83 9.66
N GLY A 36 -7.68 -4.94 8.59
CA GLY A 36 -6.96 -6.16 8.21
C GLY A 36 -7.85 -7.27 7.65
N ALA A 37 -9.04 -6.92 7.15
CA ALA A 37 -9.96 -7.91 6.60
C ALA A 37 -9.46 -8.47 5.27
N LEU A 38 -9.62 -9.79 5.08
CA LEU A 38 -9.21 -10.51 3.88
C LEU A 38 -9.91 -9.94 2.63
N ILE A 39 -9.15 -9.67 1.58
CA ILE A 39 -9.66 -9.39 0.25
C ILE A 39 -9.70 -10.72 -0.50
N GLU A 40 -10.89 -11.33 -0.59
CA GLU A 40 -11.06 -12.58 -1.33
C GLU A 40 -10.87 -12.35 -2.84
N GLY A 41 -10.14 -13.25 -3.49
CA GLY A 41 -9.92 -13.21 -4.93
C GLY A 41 -11.25 -13.27 -5.70
N GLY A 42 -11.45 -12.32 -6.64
CA GLY A 42 -12.69 -12.21 -7.42
C GLY A 42 -13.87 -11.54 -6.69
N SER A 43 -13.74 -11.19 -5.41
CA SER A 43 -14.77 -10.46 -4.67
C SER A 43 -14.94 -9.01 -5.18
N ASN A 44 -16.02 -8.34 -4.76
CA ASN A 44 -16.24 -6.92 -5.09
C ASN A 44 -15.11 -6.02 -4.59
N HIS A 45 -14.53 -6.29 -3.40
CA HIS A 45 -13.36 -5.58 -2.90
C HIS A 45 -12.14 -5.78 -3.79
N HIS A 46 -11.92 -7.00 -4.29
CA HIS A 46 -10.84 -7.31 -5.22
C HIS A 46 -10.99 -6.57 -6.55
N LEU A 47 -12.20 -6.54 -7.11
CA LEU A 47 -12.50 -5.80 -8.34
C LEU A 47 -12.38 -4.29 -8.15
N PHE A 48 -12.86 -3.76 -7.03
CA PHE A 48 -12.72 -2.35 -6.67
C PHE A 48 -11.24 -1.94 -6.59
N MET A 49 -10.43 -2.73 -5.89
CA MET A 49 -8.98 -2.50 -5.77
C MET A 49 -8.30 -2.39 -7.14
N HIS A 50 -8.59 -3.32 -8.04
CA HIS A 50 -8.02 -3.29 -9.39
C HIS A 50 -8.48 -2.07 -10.21
N GLY A 51 -9.74 -1.66 -10.06
CA GLY A 51 -10.25 -0.43 -10.68
C GLY A 51 -9.51 0.81 -10.16
N ALA A 52 -9.40 0.94 -8.85
CA ALA A 52 -8.70 2.05 -8.20
C ALA A 52 -7.18 2.06 -8.54
N ALA A 53 -6.55 0.89 -8.68
CA ALA A 53 -5.17 0.80 -9.14
C ALA A 53 -4.99 1.36 -10.57
N GLN A 54 -5.97 1.18 -11.47
CA GLN A 54 -5.91 1.79 -12.80
C GLN A 54 -5.99 3.32 -12.74
N ASP A 55 -6.77 3.88 -11.82
CA ASP A 55 -6.84 5.32 -11.60
C ASP A 55 -5.54 5.86 -11.02
N ALA A 56 -4.94 5.15 -10.04
CA ALA A 56 -3.63 5.47 -9.50
C ALA A 56 -2.54 5.46 -10.58
N LEU A 57 -2.52 4.44 -11.44
CA LEU A 57 -1.56 4.34 -12.55
C LEU A 57 -1.63 5.51 -13.53
N ARG A 58 -2.83 6.07 -13.80
CA ARG A 58 -2.98 7.27 -14.66
C ARG A 58 -2.29 8.49 -14.05
N ILE A 59 -2.43 8.68 -12.72
CA ILE A 59 -1.80 9.81 -12.01
C ILE A 59 -0.28 9.58 -11.89
N VAL A 60 0.13 8.37 -11.52
CA VAL A 60 1.56 7.98 -11.44
C VAL A 60 2.26 8.17 -12.78
N ALA A 61 1.61 7.85 -13.90
CA ALA A 61 2.15 8.11 -15.23
C ALA A 61 2.40 9.62 -15.46
N GLN A 62 1.50 10.51 -14.98
CA GLN A 62 1.69 11.95 -15.09
C GLN A 62 2.84 12.46 -14.21
N ILE A 63 3.01 11.91 -12.99
CA ILE A 63 4.15 12.23 -12.11
C ILE A 63 5.47 11.88 -12.79
N ASN A 64 5.52 10.75 -13.51
CA ASN A 64 6.76 10.14 -14.01
C ASN A 64 7.11 10.54 -15.45
N THR A 65 6.25 11.28 -16.16
CA THR A 65 6.46 11.65 -17.56
C THR A 65 6.86 13.10 -17.70
N GLY A 66 8.08 13.33 -18.20
CA GLY A 66 8.66 14.66 -18.37
C GLY A 66 9.11 15.28 -17.03
N TYR A 67 9.61 16.52 -17.12
CA TYR A 67 9.96 17.29 -15.93
C TYR A 67 8.69 17.86 -15.28
N ARG A 68 8.63 17.79 -13.96
CA ARG A 68 7.61 18.42 -13.11
C ARG A 68 8.29 19.27 -12.04
N THR A 69 7.72 20.42 -11.75
CA THR A 69 8.17 21.20 -10.58
C THR A 69 7.75 20.50 -9.29
N PRO A 70 8.38 20.79 -8.15
CA PRO A 70 7.96 20.24 -6.86
C PRO A 70 6.48 20.50 -6.53
N GLU A 71 5.97 21.68 -6.94
CA GLU A 71 4.55 22.06 -6.77
C GLU A 71 3.62 21.15 -7.57
N GLU A 72 3.92 20.97 -8.86
CA GLU A 72 3.14 20.07 -9.75
C GLU A 72 3.14 18.63 -9.24
N VAL A 73 4.27 18.15 -8.70
CA VAL A 73 4.34 16.80 -8.08
C VAL A 73 3.44 16.72 -6.86
N ARG A 74 3.40 17.75 -5.99
CA ARG A 74 2.52 17.77 -4.81
C ARG A 74 1.04 17.82 -5.19
N GLU A 75 0.67 18.59 -6.21
CA GLU A 75 -0.71 18.61 -6.73
C GLU A 75 -1.14 17.21 -7.21
N LEU A 76 -0.31 16.55 -8.02
CA LEU A 76 -0.58 15.18 -8.47
C LEU A 76 -0.61 14.17 -7.32
N LEU A 77 0.22 14.35 -6.29
CA LEU A 77 0.16 13.52 -5.07
C LEU A 77 -1.14 13.77 -4.27
N ALA A 78 -1.63 15.00 -4.22
CA ALA A 78 -2.92 15.30 -3.59
C ALA A 78 -4.08 14.63 -4.36
N ASP A 79 -4.05 14.64 -5.68
CA ASP A 79 -5.00 13.92 -6.53
C ASP A 79 -4.91 12.40 -6.32
N LEU A 80 -3.70 11.87 -6.27
CA LEU A 80 -3.42 10.46 -6.04
C LEU A 80 -3.98 9.99 -4.69
N THR A 81 -3.67 10.73 -3.63
CA THR A 81 -4.07 10.35 -2.27
C THR A 81 -5.51 10.72 -1.93
N GLY A 82 -6.08 11.71 -2.64
CA GLY A 82 -7.35 12.32 -2.26
C GLY A 82 -7.28 13.14 -0.97
N LYS A 83 -6.08 13.55 -0.56
CA LYS A 83 -5.79 14.29 0.68
C LYS A 83 -4.87 15.46 0.37
N PRO A 84 -4.97 16.58 1.12
CA PRO A 84 -3.98 17.64 1.03
C PRO A 84 -2.57 17.12 1.34
N VAL A 85 -1.59 17.54 0.54
CA VAL A 85 -0.16 17.26 0.76
C VAL A 85 0.50 18.55 1.22
N ASP A 86 1.22 18.49 2.34
CA ASP A 86 1.88 19.67 2.93
C ASP A 86 2.99 20.20 1.99
N ASP A 87 3.15 21.52 1.91
CA ASP A 87 4.11 22.19 1.01
C ASP A 87 5.57 21.81 1.28
N SER A 88 5.87 21.31 2.48
CA SER A 88 7.20 20.83 2.87
C SER A 88 7.53 19.43 2.35
N VAL A 89 6.56 18.70 1.80
CA VAL A 89 6.77 17.35 1.23
C VAL A 89 7.51 17.46 -0.09
N VAL A 90 8.56 16.66 -0.24
CA VAL A 90 9.35 16.58 -1.45
C VAL A 90 9.41 15.14 -1.95
N VAL A 91 9.02 14.93 -3.20
CA VAL A 91 9.12 13.63 -3.88
C VAL A 91 9.89 13.80 -5.18
N PHE A 92 10.93 13.00 -5.37
CA PHE A 92 11.71 12.95 -6.59
C PHE A 92 11.22 11.81 -7.50
N PRO A 93 10.62 12.11 -8.67
CA PRO A 93 10.27 11.08 -9.64
C PRO A 93 11.50 10.31 -10.16
N PRO A 94 11.31 9.08 -10.67
CA PRO A 94 10.03 8.38 -10.71
C PRO A 94 9.56 7.89 -9.34
N PHE A 95 8.25 7.97 -9.12
CA PHE A 95 7.57 7.48 -7.91
C PHE A 95 6.43 6.54 -8.33
N TYR A 96 6.21 5.48 -7.58
CA TYR A 96 5.18 4.49 -7.88
C TYR A 96 4.32 4.23 -6.65
N SER A 97 3.00 4.27 -6.84
CA SER A 97 2.00 3.89 -5.86
C SER A 97 0.97 3.00 -6.55
N GLU A 98 0.50 1.96 -5.88
CA GLU A 98 -0.46 1.02 -6.41
C GLU A 98 -1.90 1.53 -6.28
N PHE A 99 -2.21 2.22 -5.19
CA PHE A 99 -3.58 2.61 -4.85
C PHE A 99 -3.73 4.12 -4.56
N GLY A 100 -2.78 4.71 -3.88
CA GLY A 100 -2.73 6.13 -3.51
C GLY A 100 -3.62 6.49 -2.32
N LYS A 101 -4.88 6.07 -2.33
CA LYS A 101 -5.91 6.53 -1.37
C LYS A 101 -5.64 6.13 0.07
N ASN A 102 -4.79 5.11 0.32
CA ASN A 102 -4.40 4.69 1.66
C ASN A 102 -2.97 5.09 2.04
N LEU A 103 -2.39 6.06 1.32
CA LEU A 103 -1.13 6.71 1.66
C LEU A 103 -1.37 7.97 2.48
N THR A 104 -0.60 8.13 3.57
CA THR A 104 -0.61 9.34 4.40
C THR A 104 0.81 9.83 4.61
N LEU A 105 1.07 11.09 4.25
CA LEU A 105 2.37 11.75 4.37
C LEU A 105 2.29 12.85 5.42
N GLY A 106 3.24 12.85 6.33
CA GLY A 106 3.45 13.95 7.29
C GLY A 106 4.17 15.13 6.65
N LYS A 107 4.49 16.15 7.47
CA LYS A 107 5.28 17.33 7.07
C LYS A 107 6.77 16.98 6.95
N ASP A 108 7.50 17.74 6.14
CA ASP A 108 8.94 17.59 5.94
C ASP A 108 9.37 16.17 5.52
N VAL A 109 8.47 15.43 4.87
CA VAL A 109 8.77 14.09 4.33
C VAL A 109 9.51 14.24 3.02
N PHE A 110 10.64 13.52 2.90
CA PHE A 110 11.40 13.42 1.66
C PHE A 110 11.37 11.99 1.12
N ILE A 111 10.91 11.84 -0.12
CA ILE A 111 10.89 10.55 -0.84
C ILE A 111 11.77 10.66 -2.07
N ASN A 112 12.83 9.89 -2.10
CA ASN A 112 13.78 9.90 -3.19
C ASN A 112 13.29 9.07 -4.39
N SER A 113 13.95 9.23 -5.54
CA SER A 113 13.53 8.63 -6.81
C SER A 113 13.54 7.11 -6.80
N GLY A 114 12.64 6.52 -7.58
CA GLY A 114 12.51 5.08 -7.75
C GLY A 114 11.76 4.35 -6.64
N CYS A 115 11.21 5.06 -5.66
CA CYS A 115 10.44 4.43 -4.57
C CYS A 115 9.13 3.81 -5.09
N ARG A 116 8.75 2.66 -4.50
CA ARG A 116 7.58 1.86 -4.86
C ARG A 116 6.75 1.57 -3.63
N PHE A 117 5.50 2.03 -3.64
CA PHE A 117 4.58 1.83 -2.53
C PHE A 117 3.40 0.98 -2.97
N GLN A 118 3.28 -0.21 -2.38
CA GLN A 118 2.06 -1.00 -2.45
C GLN A 118 1.22 -0.62 -1.24
N ASP A 119 0.43 0.41 -1.39
CA ASP A 119 -0.18 1.14 -0.27
C ASP A 119 -1.65 0.78 0.00
N THR A 120 -2.19 -0.25 -0.65
CA THR A 120 -3.57 -0.70 -0.46
C THR A 120 -3.88 -1.01 1.01
N GLY A 121 -2.98 -1.70 1.72
CA GLY A 121 -3.14 -2.03 3.15
C GLY A 121 -2.81 -0.88 4.12
N GLY A 122 -2.42 0.29 3.59
CA GLY A 122 -2.12 1.50 4.36
C GLY A 122 -0.62 1.74 4.58
N ILE A 123 -0.14 2.93 4.13
CA ILE A 123 1.21 3.42 4.43
C ILE A 123 1.08 4.77 5.11
N THR A 124 1.70 4.91 6.29
CA THR A 124 1.82 6.19 6.98
C THR A 124 3.29 6.54 7.14
N ILE A 125 3.68 7.76 6.72
CA ILE A 125 5.04 8.27 6.88
C ILE A 125 5.00 9.50 7.78
N GLY A 126 5.65 9.41 8.94
CA GLY A 126 5.70 10.47 9.95
C GLY A 126 6.57 11.66 9.54
N ASN A 127 6.35 12.80 10.20
CA ASN A 127 7.01 14.06 9.91
C ASN A 127 8.55 13.94 9.93
N GLY A 128 9.19 14.60 8.96
CA GLY A 128 10.65 14.71 8.88
C GLY A 128 11.37 13.42 8.47
N SER A 129 10.65 12.42 7.98
CA SER A 129 11.24 11.15 7.59
C SER A 129 11.81 11.17 6.17
N LEU A 130 12.90 10.44 5.98
CA LEU A 130 13.65 10.38 4.73
C LEU A 130 13.58 8.97 4.16
N ILE A 131 13.09 8.83 2.92
CA ILE A 131 12.99 7.56 2.20
C ILE A 131 14.03 7.56 1.07
N GLY A 132 15.03 6.71 1.19
CA GLY A 132 16.13 6.59 0.23
C GLY A 132 15.70 6.02 -1.12
N HIS A 133 16.52 6.27 -2.16
CA HIS A 133 16.28 5.84 -3.54
C HIS A 133 15.85 4.37 -3.65
N GLY A 134 14.88 4.08 -4.49
CA GLY A 134 14.50 2.72 -4.85
C GLY A 134 13.93 1.87 -3.72
N SER A 135 13.56 2.49 -2.60
CA SER A 135 12.94 1.76 -1.48
C SER A 135 11.55 1.25 -1.86
N THR A 136 11.20 0.08 -1.34
CA THR A 136 9.93 -0.61 -1.60
C THR A 136 9.20 -0.86 -0.28
N LEU A 137 7.97 -0.36 -0.15
CA LEU A 137 7.09 -0.59 0.97
C LEU A 137 5.90 -1.40 0.50
N THR A 138 5.66 -2.57 1.12
CA THR A 138 4.56 -3.46 0.75
C THR A 138 3.60 -3.63 1.91
N THR A 139 2.30 -3.68 1.60
CA THR A 139 1.23 -3.78 2.61
C THR A 139 0.27 -4.93 2.36
N LEU A 140 0.52 -5.75 1.33
CA LEU A 140 -0.30 -6.93 1.02
C LEU A 140 0.55 -8.19 1.02
N ASN A 141 0.03 -9.25 1.63
CA ASN A 141 0.47 -10.62 1.43
C ASN A 141 -0.60 -11.40 0.68
N HIS A 142 -0.21 -12.33 -0.18
CA HIS A 142 -1.11 -13.33 -0.73
C HIS A 142 -1.30 -14.50 0.23
N SER A 143 -2.42 -15.21 0.11
CA SER A 143 -2.63 -16.47 0.83
C SER A 143 -1.47 -17.43 0.57
N ILE A 144 -1.02 -18.14 1.61
CA ILE A 144 -0.02 -19.22 1.47
C ILE A 144 -0.60 -20.46 0.81
N ASP A 145 -1.93 -20.62 0.85
CA ASP A 145 -2.65 -21.68 0.17
C ASP A 145 -2.61 -21.44 -1.35
N PRO A 146 -2.04 -22.35 -2.16
CA PRO A 146 -1.92 -22.17 -3.60
C PRO A 146 -3.28 -22.09 -4.31
N ASP A 147 -4.32 -22.74 -3.80
CA ASP A 147 -5.66 -22.71 -4.38
C ASP A 147 -6.41 -21.40 -4.06
N ARG A 148 -5.93 -20.65 -3.07
CA ARG A 148 -6.44 -19.35 -2.65
C ARG A 148 -5.43 -18.22 -2.86
N ARG A 149 -4.48 -18.38 -3.76
CA ARG A 149 -3.38 -17.44 -3.99
C ARG A 149 -3.85 -16.03 -4.39
N ALA A 150 -5.04 -15.91 -4.95
CA ALA A 150 -5.63 -14.62 -5.31
C ALA A 150 -6.15 -13.82 -4.10
N ASP A 151 -6.31 -14.48 -2.95
CA ASP A 151 -6.71 -13.82 -1.71
C ASP A 151 -5.54 -12.98 -1.17
N MET A 152 -5.86 -11.78 -0.67
CA MET A 152 -4.87 -10.85 -0.14
C MET A 152 -5.17 -10.46 1.30
N ILE A 153 -4.10 -10.38 2.09
CA ILE A 153 -4.14 -10.03 3.51
C ILE A 153 -3.48 -8.67 3.67
N PRO A 154 -4.24 -7.59 3.89
CA PRO A 154 -3.69 -6.27 4.11
C PRO A 154 -3.07 -6.18 5.51
N SER A 155 -1.92 -5.52 5.61
CA SER A 155 -1.22 -5.24 6.86
C SER A 155 -0.46 -3.92 6.71
N PRO A 156 -0.78 -2.88 7.48
CA PRO A 156 -0.26 -1.54 7.27
C PRO A 156 1.24 -1.46 7.58
N VAL A 157 1.92 -0.53 6.89
CA VAL A 157 3.29 -0.13 7.19
C VAL A 157 3.29 1.27 7.79
N THR A 158 3.95 1.43 8.91
CA THR A 158 4.11 2.73 9.58
C THR A 158 5.58 3.11 9.66
N ILE A 159 5.92 4.28 9.12
CA ILE A 159 7.23 4.90 9.29
C ILE A 159 7.06 6.03 10.30
N GLY A 160 7.74 5.94 11.42
CA GLY A 160 7.71 6.93 12.49
C GLY A 160 8.29 8.29 12.07
N ARG A 161 8.27 9.25 12.97
CA ARG A 161 8.82 10.60 12.73
C ARG A 161 10.34 10.57 12.69
N LYS A 162 10.92 11.40 11.79
CA LYS A 162 12.39 11.54 11.64
C LYS A 162 13.10 10.19 11.43
N ALA A 163 12.41 9.20 10.91
CA ALA A 163 13.02 7.93 10.53
C ALA A 163 13.79 8.10 9.21
N TRP A 164 14.84 7.32 9.04
CA TRP A 164 15.65 7.35 7.83
C TRP A 164 15.78 5.93 7.26
N LEU A 165 15.20 5.72 6.08
CA LEU A 165 15.42 4.53 5.27
C LEU A 165 16.54 4.81 4.27
N GLY A 166 17.60 4.02 4.30
CA GLY A 166 18.67 4.04 3.29
C GLY A 166 18.15 3.64 1.90
N ALA A 167 18.99 3.78 0.87
CA ALA A 167 18.62 3.39 -0.49
C ALA A 167 18.32 1.89 -0.60
N GLY A 168 17.31 1.51 -1.40
CA GLY A 168 16.97 0.12 -1.70
C GLY A 168 16.43 -0.68 -0.51
N VAL A 169 15.91 -0.02 0.50
CA VAL A 169 15.27 -0.71 1.64
C VAL A 169 13.95 -1.32 1.20
N THR A 170 13.69 -2.57 1.64
CA THR A 170 12.40 -3.23 1.49
C THR A 170 11.75 -3.40 2.85
N ILE A 171 10.51 -2.90 2.99
CA ILE A 171 9.67 -3.10 4.18
C ILE A 171 8.54 -4.05 3.81
N VAL A 172 8.40 -5.15 4.57
CA VAL A 172 7.31 -6.12 4.36
C VAL A 172 6.03 -5.70 5.09
N PRO A 173 4.85 -6.27 4.72
CA PRO A 173 3.57 -5.93 5.32
C PRO A 173 3.55 -6.05 6.85
N GLY A 174 2.92 -5.08 7.51
CA GLY A 174 2.69 -5.09 8.96
C GLY A 174 3.82 -4.52 9.80
N VAL A 175 4.92 -4.03 9.19
CA VAL A 175 6.09 -3.53 9.92
C VAL A 175 5.92 -2.08 10.33
N THR A 176 6.31 -1.78 11.58
CA THR A 176 6.46 -0.43 12.11
C THR A 176 7.95 -0.08 12.28
N ILE A 177 8.36 1.06 11.68
CA ILE A 177 9.66 1.69 11.93
C ILE A 177 9.45 2.79 12.97
N GLY A 178 10.10 2.67 14.12
CA GLY A 178 9.95 3.63 15.22
C GLY A 178 10.55 5.00 14.92
N ASP A 179 10.14 6.02 15.70
CA ASP A 179 10.63 7.39 15.58
C ASP A 179 12.16 7.46 15.66
N GLY A 180 12.80 8.22 14.78
CA GLY A 180 14.26 8.40 14.75
C GLY A 180 15.06 7.12 14.41
N ALA A 181 14.39 6.04 14.02
CA ALA A 181 15.10 4.82 13.61
C ALA A 181 15.79 5.00 12.25
N ILE A 182 16.89 4.28 12.06
CA ILE A 182 17.67 4.28 10.83
C ILE A 182 17.73 2.85 10.29
N VAL A 183 17.36 2.69 9.02
CA VAL A 183 17.47 1.42 8.30
C VAL A 183 18.58 1.53 7.27
N GLY A 184 19.62 0.70 7.41
CA GLY A 184 20.77 0.67 6.48
C GLY A 184 20.34 0.33 5.05
N ALA A 185 21.06 0.89 4.06
CA ALA A 185 20.78 0.66 2.64
C ALA A 185 20.77 -0.84 2.29
N GLY A 186 19.88 -1.24 1.36
CA GLY A 186 19.74 -2.62 0.89
C GLY A 186 19.13 -3.60 1.90
N SER A 187 18.63 -3.11 3.02
CA SER A 187 18.02 -3.96 4.06
C SER A 187 16.63 -4.46 3.70
N VAL A 188 16.29 -5.66 4.18
CA VAL A 188 14.92 -6.20 4.16
C VAL A 188 14.41 -6.27 5.59
N VAL A 189 13.45 -5.40 5.92
CA VAL A 189 12.88 -5.29 7.27
C VAL A 189 11.64 -6.16 7.38
N THR A 190 11.73 -7.20 8.22
CA THR A 190 10.68 -8.21 8.40
C THR A 190 10.06 -8.20 9.79
N LYS A 191 10.47 -7.27 10.65
CA LYS A 191 9.97 -7.08 12.02
C LYS A 191 10.04 -5.62 12.38
N ASP A 192 9.25 -5.21 13.35
CA ASP A 192 9.27 -3.84 13.87
C ASP A 192 10.67 -3.41 14.30
N VAL A 193 10.97 -2.14 14.02
CA VAL A 193 12.23 -1.49 14.38
C VAL A 193 11.97 -0.52 15.53
N PRO A 194 12.59 -0.72 16.71
CA PRO A 194 12.42 0.19 17.82
C PRO A 194 12.88 1.62 17.51
N ALA A 195 12.24 2.60 18.15
CA ALA A 195 12.64 4.00 18.03
C ALA A 195 14.13 4.20 18.38
N ASN A 196 14.79 5.17 17.72
CA ASN A 196 16.18 5.55 17.97
C ASN A 196 17.18 4.38 17.85
N THR A 197 16.92 3.42 16.98
CA THR A 197 17.83 2.31 16.70
C THR A 197 18.30 2.32 15.25
N ILE A 198 19.45 1.71 15.00
CA ILE A 198 19.99 1.46 13.67
C ILE A 198 19.91 -0.05 13.42
N VAL A 199 19.25 -0.41 12.33
CA VAL A 199 19.15 -1.79 11.84
C VAL A 199 19.74 -1.92 10.44
N GLY A 200 20.12 -3.14 10.03
CA GLY A 200 20.62 -3.40 8.68
C GLY A 200 20.70 -4.87 8.34
N GLY A 201 20.79 -5.17 7.06
CA GLY A 201 20.97 -6.54 6.53
C GLY A 201 19.69 -7.20 6.01
N VAL A 202 19.79 -8.46 5.59
CA VAL A 202 18.72 -9.29 5.01
C VAL A 202 18.69 -10.64 5.75
N PRO A 203 17.71 -10.87 6.65
CA PRO A 203 16.79 -9.90 7.20
C PRO A 203 17.49 -8.87 8.09
N ALA A 204 16.92 -7.68 8.21
CA ALA A 204 17.48 -6.60 9.03
C ALA A 204 17.59 -7.00 10.51
N LYS A 205 18.73 -6.68 11.11
CA LYS A 205 19.04 -6.92 12.52
C LYS A 205 19.47 -5.63 13.19
N LEU A 206 19.26 -5.56 14.50
CA LEU A 206 19.75 -4.46 15.32
C LEU A 206 21.27 -4.37 15.23
N ILE A 207 21.80 -3.20 14.91
CA ILE A 207 23.23 -2.88 14.90
C ILE A 207 23.57 -2.17 16.22
N ARG A 208 22.87 -1.07 16.55
CA ARG A 208 23.05 -0.30 17.78
C ARG A 208 21.93 0.72 17.97
N ALA A 209 21.87 1.37 19.13
CA ALA A 209 21.11 2.58 19.32
C ALA A 209 21.75 3.77 18.56
N THR A 210 20.94 4.78 18.18
CA THR A 210 21.45 5.99 17.50
C THR A 210 22.32 6.86 18.43
N GLY A 211 22.10 6.77 19.72
CA GLY A 211 22.74 7.65 20.73
C GLY A 211 22.07 9.03 20.87
N PHE A 212 20.97 9.27 20.13
CA PHE A 212 20.17 10.47 20.28
C PHE A 212 18.91 10.16 21.09
N ASP A 213 18.66 10.95 22.13
CA ASP A 213 17.41 10.89 22.88
C ASP A 213 16.36 11.72 22.14
N ALA A 214 15.20 11.11 21.87
CA ALA A 214 14.10 11.77 21.16
C ALA A 214 13.24 12.64 22.09
N SER A 215 13.81 13.17 23.17
CA SER A 215 13.13 14.14 24.00
C SER A 215 12.72 15.34 23.14
N PRO A 216 11.46 15.79 23.17
CA PRO A 216 11.01 16.92 22.36
C PRO A 216 11.82 18.17 22.75
N ARG A 217 12.46 18.80 21.77
CA ARG A 217 12.97 20.17 21.88
C ARG A 217 11.85 21.14 21.57
#